data_d8a2d4e23aa4b64edc2a84f8462f7adb
#
_entry.id   d8a2d4e23aa4b64edc2a84f8462f7adb
#
_cell.length_a   1.000
_cell.length_b   1.000
_cell.length_c   1.000
_cell.angle_alpha   90.00
_cell.angle_beta   90.00
_cell.angle_gamma   90.00
#
_symmetry.space_group_name_H-M   'P 1'
#
loop_
_entity.id
_entity.type
_entity.pdbx_description
1 polymer ?
#
loop_
_entity_poly.entity_id
_entity_poly.type
_entity_poly.pdbx_seq_one_letter_code
_entity_poly.pdbx_strand_id
1 'polypeptide(L)'
;NLNYILFIIFSGNKNTFLMITNMMDVIICIYYFDKLEVVRRKYMKLSKIHHVAIIGSDYHLSKDFYVNKLGFSVIRENYREERNDWKIDLAMEGNIELELFIISNPPKRVSYPEACGLRHLAFHVENVEETVEKLSQIGIECEPIRIDEFTKKKMTFFFDPDGLPLEIHE
;
A
#
# COMPACT_ATOMS: atom_id res chain seq x y z
N ASN A 1 41.49 8.35 40.58
CA ASN A 1 41.09 7.16 39.78
C ASN A 1 39.62 7.30 39.44
N LEU A 2 39.31 7.84 38.26
CA LEU A 2 37.96 7.85 37.70
C LEU A 2 37.68 6.44 37.14
N ASN A 3 36.82 5.71 37.84
CA ASN A 3 36.27 4.45 37.33
C ASN A 3 35.22 4.79 36.27
N TYR A 4 35.56 4.62 35.00
CA TYR A 4 34.59 4.68 33.90
C TYR A 4 33.85 3.37 33.85
N ILE A 5 32.54 3.43 33.89
CA ILE A 5 31.67 2.27 33.64
C ILE A 5 31.17 2.40 32.21
N LEU A 6 31.57 1.48 31.36
CA LEU A 6 31.10 1.41 29.97
C LEU A 6 29.80 0.59 29.93
N PHE A 7 28.69 1.23 29.62
CA PHE A 7 27.44 0.54 29.31
C PHE A 7 27.24 0.52 27.80
N ILE A 8 27.07 -0.66 27.24
CA ILE A 8 26.67 -0.85 25.85
C ILE A 8 25.15 -1.03 25.86
N ILE A 9 24.43 -0.02 25.34
CA ILE A 9 22.97 -0.11 25.17
C ILE A 9 22.67 -0.52 23.74
N PHE A 10 22.09 -1.68 23.55
CA PHE A 10 21.59 -2.14 22.27
C PHE A 10 20.20 -1.54 22.02
N SER A 11 20.09 -0.60 21.08
CA SER A 11 18.82 -0.05 20.62
C SER A 11 18.65 -0.32 19.13
N GLY A 12 17.89 -1.35 18.78
CA GLY A 12 17.59 -1.68 17.39
C GLY A 12 18.84 -1.94 16.54
N ASN A 13 18.76 -1.74 15.23
CA ASN A 13 19.84 -2.02 14.26
C ASN A 13 21.02 -1.03 14.25
N LYS A 14 21.18 -0.18 15.27
CA LYS A 14 22.31 0.76 15.37
C LYS A 14 22.96 0.66 16.74
N ASN A 15 24.26 0.34 16.75
CA ASN A 15 25.07 0.41 17.95
C ASN A 15 25.26 1.89 18.33
N THR A 16 24.60 2.32 19.39
CA THR A 16 24.82 3.66 19.95
C THR A 16 25.74 3.52 21.16
N PHE A 17 26.95 4.07 21.07
CA PHE A 17 27.88 4.13 22.18
C PHE A 17 27.56 5.37 23.01
N LEU A 18 27.20 5.17 24.27
CA LEU A 18 27.03 6.25 25.23
C LEU A 18 28.15 6.13 26.29
N MET A 19 29.01 7.14 26.37
CA MET A 19 29.99 7.23 27.46
C MET A 19 29.32 7.90 28.67
N ILE A 20 29.18 7.16 29.75
CA ILE A 20 28.61 7.66 31.00
C ILE A 20 29.74 7.89 31.98
N THR A 21 29.87 9.12 32.46
CA THR A 21 30.98 9.55 33.31
C THR A 21 30.65 9.55 34.79
N ASN A 22 29.41 9.45 35.18
CA ASN A 22 29.00 9.36 36.58
C ASN A 22 27.61 8.71 36.79
N MET A 23 27.29 8.39 38.05
CA MET A 23 26.04 7.72 38.41
C MET A 23 24.77 8.54 38.13
N MET A 24 24.87 9.87 38.14
CA MET A 24 23.74 10.75 37.83
C MET A 24 23.36 10.70 36.35
N ASP A 25 24.33 10.57 35.44
CA ASP A 25 24.09 10.42 34.02
C ASP A 25 23.40 9.11 33.68
N VAL A 26 23.66 8.05 34.44
CA VAL A 26 22.97 6.76 34.33
C VAL A 26 21.48 6.89 34.67
N ILE A 27 21.17 7.59 35.76
CA ILE A 27 19.78 7.80 36.19
C ILE A 27 19.02 8.64 35.17
N ILE A 28 19.64 9.70 34.64
CA ILE A 28 19.06 10.54 33.59
C ILE A 28 18.83 9.75 32.32
N CYS A 29 19.81 8.93 31.88
CA CYS A 29 19.65 8.07 30.72
C CYS A 29 18.52 7.07 30.86
N ILE A 30 18.38 6.39 32.00
CA ILE A 30 17.30 5.43 32.27
C ILE A 30 15.95 6.17 32.26
N TYR A 31 15.86 7.35 32.90
CA TYR A 31 14.64 8.15 32.92
C TYR A 31 14.20 8.63 31.54
N TYR A 32 15.14 9.03 30.68
CA TYR A 32 14.83 9.42 29.29
C TYR A 32 14.51 8.21 28.42
N PHE A 33 15.15 7.06 28.65
CA PHE A 33 14.87 5.83 27.94
C PHE A 33 13.47 5.31 28.23
N ASP A 34 13.05 5.30 29.51
CA ASP A 34 11.68 4.96 29.92
C ASP A 34 10.65 5.92 29.35
N LYS A 35 10.95 7.23 29.33
CA LYS A 35 10.06 8.21 28.67
C LYS A 35 9.98 8.03 27.17
N LEU A 36 11.06 7.69 26.49
CA LEU A 36 11.08 7.39 25.07
C LEU A 36 10.28 6.12 24.73
N GLU A 37 10.34 5.09 25.56
CA GLU A 37 9.50 3.90 25.41
C GLU A 37 8.02 4.18 25.70
N VAL A 38 7.72 4.99 26.71
CA VAL A 38 6.35 5.42 27.03
C VAL A 38 5.78 6.29 25.89
N VAL A 39 6.60 7.16 25.28
CA VAL A 39 6.18 7.95 24.11
C VAL A 39 5.96 7.04 22.90
N ARG A 40 6.80 6.02 22.66
CA ARG A 40 6.58 5.02 21.59
C ARG A 40 5.29 4.22 21.78
N ARG A 41 4.88 3.91 23.01
CA ARG A 41 3.62 3.21 23.31
C ARG A 41 2.36 4.08 23.09
N LYS A 42 2.52 5.39 23.00
CA LYS A 42 1.39 6.32 22.83
C LYS A 42 0.87 6.39 21.40
N TYR A 43 1.62 5.91 20.42
CA TYR A 43 1.20 5.91 19.02
C TYR A 43 0.62 4.54 18.64
N MET A 44 -0.57 4.57 18.04
CA MET A 44 -1.16 3.38 17.40
C MET A 44 -0.16 2.84 16.36
N LYS A 45 0.22 1.57 16.49
CA LYS A 45 1.11 0.92 15.52
C LYS A 45 0.28 0.26 14.44
N LEU A 46 0.15 0.94 13.30
CA LEU A 46 -0.31 0.32 12.07
C LEU A 46 0.86 -0.48 11.48
N SER A 47 0.69 -1.77 11.26
CA SER A 47 1.78 -2.67 10.84
C SER A 47 1.97 -2.71 9.32
N LYS A 48 0.87 -2.76 8.56
CA LYS A 48 0.83 -2.82 7.09
C LYS A 48 -0.55 -2.44 6.58
N ILE A 49 -0.64 -2.12 5.29
CA ILE A 49 -1.93 -2.05 4.60
C ILE A 49 -2.48 -3.48 4.53
N HIS A 50 -3.73 -3.68 4.98
CA HIS A 50 -4.37 -4.99 4.95
C HIS A 50 -5.02 -5.25 3.59
N HIS A 51 -5.78 -4.29 3.09
CA HIS A 51 -6.41 -4.32 1.76
C HIS A 51 -6.77 -2.89 1.32
N VAL A 52 -7.08 -2.76 0.04
CA VAL A 52 -7.72 -1.58 -0.54
C VAL A 52 -9.10 -1.99 -1.03
N ALA A 53 -10.14 -1.24 -0.68
CA ALA A 53 -11.50 -1.47 -1.13
C ALA A 53 -11.81 -0.59 -2.35
N ILE A 54 -12.36 -1.21 -3.41
CA ILE A 54 -12.71 -0.57 -4.68
C ILE A 54 -14.19 -0.79 -4.94
N ILE A 55 -14.89 0.24 -5.39
CA ILE A 55 -16.29 0.15 -5.82
C ILE A 55 -16.30 -0.02 -7.34
N GLY A 56 -16.95 -1.11 -7.82
CA GLY A 56 -17.25 -1.35 -9.20
C GLY A 56 -18.73 -1.24 -9.48
N SER A 57 -19.11 -0.87 -10.71
CA SER A 57 -20.49 -0.71 -11.14
C SER A 57 -21.08 -1.97 -11.78
N ASP A 58 -20.25 -2.85 -12.34
CA ASP A 58 -20.65 -4.06 -13.04
C ASP A 58 -19.83 -5.28 -12.59
N TYR A 59 -20.52 -6.33 -12.18
CA TYR A 59 -19.91 -7.56 -11.69
C TYR A 59 -19.02 -8.25 -12.75
N HIS A 60 -19.56 -8.41 -13.97
CA HIS A 60 -18.87 -9.15 -15.02
C HIS A 60 -17.66 -8.40 -15.54
N LEU A 61 -17.80 -7.09 -15.76
CA LEU A 61 -16.70 -6.24 -16.23
C LEU A 61 -15.58 -6.14 -15.18
N SER A 62 -15.91 -5.91 -13.91
CA SER A 62 -14.92 -5.80 -12.85
C SER A 62 -14.22 -7.13 -12.62
N LYS A 63 -14.96 -8.25 -12.58
CA LYS A 63 -14.37 -9.57 -12.39
C LYS A 63 -13.49 -9.99 -13.57
N ASP A 64 -13.93 -9.75 -14.81
CA ASP A 64 -13.11 -10.01 -15.99
C ASP A 64 -11.80 -9.21 -15.95
N PHE A 65 -11.90 -7.94 -15.61
CA PHE A 65 -10.76 -7.05 -15.55
C PHE A 65 -9.74 -7.48 -14.47
N TYR A 66 -10.16 -7.58 -13.22
CA TYR A 66 -9.22 -7.86 -12.12
C TYR A 66 -8.76 -9.32 -12.09
N VAL A 67 -9.63 -10.29 -12.39
CA VAL A 67 -9.31 -11.72 -12.31
C VAL A 67 -8.71 -12.24 -13.62
N ASN A 68 -9.42 -12.09 -14.73
CA ASN A 68 -9.00 -12.71 -15.98
C ASN A 68 -7.88 -11.95 -16.67
N LYS A 69 -7.92 -10.60 -16.64
CA LYS A 69 -6.92 -9.76 -17.31
C LYS A 69 -5.72 -9.44 -16.42
N LEU A 70 -5.94 -9.00 -15.19
CA LEU A 70 -4.84 -8.63 -14.28
C LEU A 70 -4.30 -9.81 -13.47
N GLY A 71 -4.97 -10.97 -13.45
CA GLY A 71 -4.48 -12.19 -12.83
C GLY A 71 -4.66 -12.29 -11.33
N PHE A 72 -5.55 -11.48 -10.72
CA PHE A 72 -5.88 -11.65 -9.31
C PHE A 72 -6.64 -12.96 -9.07
N SER A 73 -6.31 -13.65 -8.01
CA SER A 73 -7.01 -14.85 -7.55
C SER A 73 -8.20 -14.49 -6.66
N VAL A 74 -9.35 -15.13 -6.87
CA VAL A 74 -10.51 -14.99 -5.99
C VAL A 74 -10.30 -15.81 -4.73
N ILE A 75 -10.22 -15.18 -3.57
CA ILE A 75 -10.16 -15.84 -2.26
C ILE A 75 -11.57 -16.14 -1.75
N ARG A 76 -12.48 -15.19 -1.91
CA ARG A 76 -13.86 -15.31 -1.47
C ARG A 76 -14.75 -14.40 -2.30
N GLU A 77 -15.96 -14.86 -2.55
CA GLU A 77 -16.95 -14.13 -3.32
C GLU A 77 -18.34 -14.36 -2.70
N ASN A 78 -19.03 -13.29 -2.34
CA ASN A 78 -20.32 -13.35 -1.70
C ASN A 78 -21.27 -12.29 -2.24
N TYR A 79 -22.49 -12.70 -2.58
CA TYR A 79 -23.59 -11.78 -2.75
C TYR A 79 -24.18 -11.44 -1.38
N ARG A 80 -24.35 -10.15 -1.09
CA ARG A 80 -24.89 -9.65 0.18
C ARG A 80 -26.33 -9.17 -0.03
N GLU A 81 -27.29 -10.06 0.22
CA GLU A 81 -28.72 -9.81 -0.05
C GLU A 81 -29.24 -8.53 0.62
N GLU A 82 -28.88 -8.30 1.88
CA GLU A 82 -29.30 -7.11 2.64
C GLU A 82 -28.81 -5.78 2.03
N ARG A 83 -27.74 -5.81 1.27
CA ARG A 83 -27.12 -4.64 0.62
C ARG A 83 -27.34 -4.62 -0.87
N ASN A 84 -27.82 -5.71 -1.44
CA ASN A 84 -27.98 -5.90 -2.87
C ASN A 84 -26.69 -5.62 -3.66
N ASP A 85 -25.56 -6.15 -3.16
CA ASP A 85 -24.24 -5.97 -3.76
C ASP A 85 -23.39 -7.23 -3.69
N TRP A 86 -22.29 -7.27 -4.46
CA TRP A 86 -21.27 -8.30 -4.35
C TRP A 86 -20.08 -7.79 -3.58
N LYS A 87 -19.48 -8.66 -2.76
CA LYS A 87 -18.15 -8.48 -2.18
C LYS A 87 -17.24 -9.60 -2.66
N ILE A 88 -16.13 -9.23 -3.31
CA ILE A 88 -15.14 -10.16 -3.86
C ILE A 88 -13.79 -9.81 -3.24
N ASP A 89 -13.21 -10.76 -2.52
CA ASP A 89 -11.87 -10.63 -1.93
C ASP A 89 -10.85 -11.21 -2.90
N LEU A 90 -9.90 -10.40 -3.33
CA LEU A 90 -8.89 -10.73 -4.35
C LEU A 90 -7.48 -10.70 -3.77
N ALA A 91 -6.62 -11.57 -4.28
CA ALA A 91 -5.21 -11.68 -3.90
C ALA A 91 -4.29 -11.81 -5.12
N MET A 92 -3.07 -11.28 -5.03
CA MET A 92 -2.00 -11.54 -5.97
C MET A 92 -1.14 -12.73 -5.52
N GLU A 93 -0.67 -12.74 -4.27
CA GLU A 93 0.22 -13.76 -3.72
C GLU A 93 -0.36 -14.42 -2.45
N GLY A 94 -1.65 -14.74 -2.47
CA GLY A 94 -2.30 -15.48 -1.39
C GLY A 94 -2.79 -14.66 -0.19
N ASN A 95 -2.49 -13.36 -0.15
CA ASN A 95 -3.07 -12.43 0.82
C ASN A 95 -4.15 -11.60 0.16
N ILE A 96 -5.19 -11.22 0.91
CA ILE A 96 -6.21 -10.31 0.40
C ILE A 96 -5.59 -8.91 0.26
N GLU A 97 -5.42 -8.43 -0.95
CA GLU A 97 -4.93 -7.08 -1.26
C GLU A 97 -6.05 -6.15 -1.70
N LEU A 98 -7.04 -6.66 -2.44
CA LEU A 98 -8.18 -5.89 -2.91
C LEU A 98 -9.50 -6.49 -2.43
N GLU A 99 -10.46 -5.63 -2.11
CA GLU A 99 -11.86 -5.99 -1.93
C GLU A 99 -12.70 -5.24 -2.96
N LEU A 100 -13.31 -5.95 -3.89
CA LEU A 100 -14.26 -5.35 -4.83
C LEU A 100 -15.66 -5.36 -4.23
N PHE A 101 -16.29 -4.18 -4.21
CA PHE A 101 -17.69 -4.01 -3.86
C PHE A 101 -18.46 -3.60 -5.12
N ILE A 102 -19.25 -4.51 -5.67
CA ILE A 102 -20.02 -4.22 -6.87
C ILE A 102 -21.40 -3.73 -6.46
N ILE A 103 -21.61 -2.44 -6.66
CA ILE A 103 -22.80 -1.72 -6.23
C ILE A 103 -23.61 -1.32 -7.46
N SER A 104 -24.92 -1.52 -7.42
CA SER A 104 -25.79 -1.12 -8.51
C SER A 104 -25.88 0.41 -8.60
N ASN A 105 -25.58 0.96 -9.78
CA ASN A 105 -25.62 2.40 -10.07
C ASN A 105 -24.88 3.29 -9.08
N PRO A 106 -23.60 3.02 -8.78
CA PRO A 106 -22.83 3.91 -7.93
C PRO A 106 -22.62 5.27 -8.62
N PRO A 107 -22.41 6.37 -7.88
CA PRO A 107 -21.98 7.62 -8.47
C PRO A 107 -20.68 7.41 -9.25
N LYS A 108 -20.57 8.07 -10.42
CA LYS A 108 -19.34 8.02 -11.21
C LYS A 108 -18.17 8.62 -10.44
N ARG A 109 -16.98 8.04 -10.65
CA ARG A 109 -15.74 8.59 -10.10
C ARG A 109 -15.53 10.03 -10.58
N VAL A 110 -15.19 10.92 -9.65
CA VAL A 110 -14.78 12.30 -9.97
C VAL A 110 -13.28 12.31 -10.19
N SER A 111 -12.85 12.50 -11.45
CA SER A 111 -11.43 12.47 -11.83
C SER A 111 -10.89 13.82 -12.31
N TYR A 112 -11.72 14.70 -12.87
CA TYR A 112 -11.28 15.99 -13.38
C TYR A 112 -12.29 17.10 -13.03
N PRO A 113 -11.97 18.00 -12.06
CA PRO A 113 -10.81 17.93 -11.15
C PRO A 113 -10.90 16.74 -10.21
N GLU A 114 -9.74 16.26 -9.75
CA GLU A 114 -9.67 15.15 -8.79
C GLU A 114 -10.29 15.53 -7.44
N ALA A 115 -11.14 14.65 -6.91
CA ALA A 115 -11.68 14.80 -5.56
C ALA A 115 -10.70 14.26 -4.52
N CYS A 116 -10.86 14.72 -3.28
CA CYS A 116 -10.12 14.14 -2.15
C CYS A 116 -10.45 12.64 -2.02
N GLY A 117 -9.43 11.83 -1.77
CA GLY A 117 -9.55 10.38 -1.60
C GLY A 117 -8.45 9.62 -2.33
N LEU A 118 -8.72 8.35 -2.66
CA LEU A 118 -7.77 7.52 -3.41
C LEU A 118 -7.60 8.07 -4.83
N ARG A 119 -6.39 8.53 -5.13
CA ARG A 119 -6.07 9.05 -6.46
C ARG A 119 -5.89 7.92 -7.46
N HIS A 120 -5.01 6.97 -7.15
CA HIS A 120 -4.72 5.78 -7.96
C HIS A 120 -4.21 4.65 -7.08
N LEU A 121 -4.09 3.47 -7.64
CA LEU A 121 -3.40 2.32 -7.07
C LEU A 121 -2.20 1.98 -7.96
N ALA A 122 -1.01 1.82 -7.37
CA ALA A 122 0.21 1.54 -8.11
C ALA A 122 0.69 0.11 -7.87
N PHE A 123 1.15 -0.54 -8.92
CA PHE A 123 1.75 -1.87 -8.93
C PHE A 123 3.21 -1.77 -9.39
N HIS A 124 4.10 -2.45 -8.67
CA HIS A 124 5.48 -2.59 -9.13
C HIS A 124 5.58 -3.62 -10.24
N VAL A 125 6.36 -3.28 -11.27
CA VAL A 125 6.71 -4.19 -12.38
C VAL A 125 8.20 -4.09 -12.67
N GLU A 126 8.80 -5.19 -13.14
CA GLU A 126 10.22 -5.22 -13.50
C GLU A 126 10.54 -4.43 -14.78
N ASN A 127 9.59 -4.35 -15.72
CA ASN A 127 9.75 -3.66 -17.00
C ASN A 127 8.41 -3.10 -17.46
N VAL A 128 8.32 -1.78 -17.51
CA VAL A 128 7.08 -1.07 -17.88
C VAL A 128 6.72 -1.28 -19.35
N GLU A 129 7.70 -1.26 -20.28
CA GLU A 129 7.42 -1.45 -21.73
C GLU A 129 6.86 -2.84 -22.01
N GLU A 130 7.47 -3.86 -21.45
CA GLU A 130 7.01 -5.24 -21.60
C GLU A 130 5.61 -5.43 -21.02
N THR A 131 5.33 -4.80 -19.89
CA THR A 131 4.02 -4.85 -19.23
C THR A 131 2.96 -4.12 -20.06
N VAL A 132 3.27 -2.96 -20.64
CA VAL A 132 2.38 -2.23 -21.55
C VAL A 132 2.05 -3.06 -22.77
N GLU A 133 3.04 -3.75 -23.35
CA GLU A 133 2.80 -4.66 -24.48
C GLU A 133 1.83 -5.80 -24.12
N LYS A 134 2.04 -6.44 -22.97
CA LYS A 134 1.15 -7.50 -22.45
C LYS A 134 -0.27 -6.99 -22.20
N LEU A 135 -0.41 -5.81 -21.59
CA LEU A 135 -1.71 -5.17 -21.35
C LEU A 135 -2.43 -4.85 -22.68
N SER A 136 -1.70 -4.35 -23.67
CA SER A 136 -2.23 -4.08 -25.01
C SER A 136 -2.75 -5.36 -25.70
N GLN A 137 -2.04 -6.48 -25.57
CA GLN A 137 -2.44 -7.77 -26.15
C GLN A 137 -3.76 -8.30 -25.60
N ILE A 138 -4.12 -7.93 -24.36
CA ILE A 138 -5.39 -8.30 -23.71
C ILE A 138 -6.44 -7.17 -23.77
N GLY A 139 -6.20 -6.15 -24.61
CA GLY A 139 -7.14 -5.06 -24.86
C GLY A 139 -7.22 -4.02 -23.73
N ILE A 140 -6.12 -3.81 -23.00
CA ILE A 140 -6.00 -2.71 -22.02
C ILE A 140 -5.05 -1.67 -22.60
N GLU A 141 -5.58 -0.46 -22.83
CA GLU A 141 -4.79 0.67 -23.31
C GLU A 141 -4.11 1.39 -22.14
N CYS A 142 -2.82 1.71 -22.31
CA CYS A 142 -2.05 2.49 -21.36
C CYS A 142 -1.81 3.90 -21.89
N GLU A 143 -1.64 4.86 -20.97
CA GLU A 143 -1.13 6.20 -21.31
C GLU A 143 0.32 6.10 -21.83
N PRO A 144 0.87 7.18 -22.44
CA PRO A 144 2.30 7.21 -22.79
C PRO A 144 3.19 6.97 -21.55
N ILE A 145 4.24 6.17 -21.75
CA ILE A 145 5.24 5.90 -20.70
C ILE A 145 5.94 7.22 -20.35
N ARG A 146 6.09 7.45 -19.05
CA ARG A 146 6.75 8.63 -18.47
C ARG A 146 7.88 8.20 -17.56
N ILE A 147 8.78 9.12 -17.27
CA ILE A 147 9.82 8.98 -16.25
C ILE A 147 9.37 9.75 -15.01
N ASP A 148 9.29 9.07 -13.88
CA ASP A 148 9.04 9.72 -12.60
C ASP A 148 10.18 10.67 -12.26
N GLU A 149 9.87 11.89 -11.86
CA GLU A 149 10.85 12.95 -11.63
C GLU A 149 11.78 12.67 -10.44
N PHE A 150 11.31 11.92 -9.45
CA PHE A 150 12.03 11.66 -8.22
C PHE A 150 12.78 10.34 -8.25
N THR A 151 12.13 9.26 -8.68
CA THR A 151 12.72 7.93 -8.72
C THR A 151 13.58 7.69 -9.96
N LYS A 152 13.36 8.46 -11.04
CA LYS A 152 13.97 8.30 -12.38
C LYS A 152 13.62 6.95 -13.03
N LYS A 153 12.54 6.33 -12.57
CA LYS A 153 12.00 5.08 -13.07
C LYS A 153 10.87 5.32 -14.06
N LYS A 154 10.64 4.34 -14.92
CA LYS A 154 9.52 4.38 -15.85
C LYS A 154 8.21 4.06 -15.15
N MET A 155 7.16 4.70 -15.61
CA MET A 155 5.80 4.49 -15.11
C MET A 155 4.78 4.86 -16.19
N THR A 156 3.59 4.31 -16.08
CA THR A 156 2.44 4.73 -16.87
C THR A 156 1.13 4.37 -16.17
N PHE A 157 0.02 4.85 -16.71
CA PHE A 157 -1.31 4.61 -16.20
C PHE A 157 -2.17 3.85 -17.20
N PHE A 158 -3.09 3.07 -16.67
CA PHE A 158 -4.25 2.51 -17.34
C PHE A 158 -5.45 2.62 -16.40
N PHE A 159 -6.64 2.21 -16.81
CA PHE A 159 -7.85 2.45 -16.04
C PHE A 159 -8.65 1.16 -15.88
N ASP A 160 -9.26 1.01 -14.72
CA ASP A 160 -10.27 -0.02 -14.54
C ASP A 160 -11.58 0.33 -15.27
N PRO A 161 -12.57 -0.58 -15.34
CA PRO A 161 -13.82 -0.34 -16.04
C PRO A 161 -14.62 0.87 -15.55
N ASP A 162 -14.42 1.30 -14.30
CA ASP A 162 -15.08 2.44 -13.67
C ASP A 162 -14.23 3.72 -13.64
N GLY A 163 -13.06 3.68 -14.30
CA GLY A 163 -12.16 4.81 -14.47
C GLY A 163 -11.26 5.08 -13.26
N LEU A 164 -11.05 4.09 -12.37
CA LEU A 164 -10.00 4.20 -11.37
C LEU A 164 -8.63 4.12 -12.06
N PRO A 165 -7.76 5.14 -11.92
CA PRO A 165 -6.41 5.06 -12.44
C PRO A 165 -5.61 3.99 -11.72
N LEU A 166 -4.94 3.14 -12.50
CA LEU A 166 -4.01 2.12 -12.05
C LEU A 166 -2.64 2.43 -12.65
N GLU A 167 -1.62 2.47 -11.82
CA GLU A 167 -0.25 2.76 -12.23
C GLU A 167 0.59 1.49 -12.26
N ILE A 168 1.43 1.34 -13.27
CA ILE A 168 2.57 0.43 -13.24
C ILE A 168 3.87 1.23 -13.17
N HIS A 169 4.77 0.82 -12.28
CA HIS A 169 5.99 1.54 -11.93
C HIS A 169 7.15 0.56 -11.71
N GLU A 170 8.36 0.84 -12.27
CA GLU A 170 9.60 0.09 -12.03
C GLU A 170 10.21 0.26 -10.65
#